data_9db4224cacc55d46a80587e95dc6264c
#
_entry.id   9db4224cacc55d46a80587e95dc6264c
#
_cell.length_a   1.000
_cell.length_b   1.000
_cell.length_c   1.000
_cell.angle_alpha   90.00
_cell.angle_beta   90.00
_cell.angle_gamma   90.00
#
_symmetry.space_group_name_H-M   'P 1'
#
loop_
_entity.id
_entity.type
_entity.pdbx_description
1 polymer ?
#
loop_
_entity_poly.entity_id
_entity_poly.type
_entity_poly.pdbx_seq_one_letter_code
_entity_poly.pdbx_strand_id
1 'polypeptide(L)'
;LLAIAPLAKNEKGAVLFPARMHMLFKGIKGVYACANENCPHSHTDGALTLGEIFWADGHLTCPHCNSVVYELYNDRRCGALFYKGYVLGNALETHQRTYLWHYSGQVLDSQMKEVHLYLPPEDYKIPDKQGKNVIRPCYLDIKNGFINFRDDSDDGKPNIRKLYYCNFAQKNRPQILTFPTCPHCRHQLSSSQITSFSTRGN
;
A
#
# COMPACT_ATOMS: atom_id res chain seq x y z
N LEU A 1 -31.60 -14.20 21.17
CA LEU A 1 -31.80 -15.46 20.43
C LEU A 1 -30.63 -15.77 19.48
N LEU A 2 -30.19 -14.83 18.67
CA LEU A 2 -29.06 -15.06 17.71
C LEU A 2 -27.71 -15.37 18.37
N ALA A 3 -27.48 -14.89 19.59
CA ALA A 3 -26.23 -15.13 20.31
C ALA A 3 -26.20 -16.50 21.02
N ILE A 4 -27.35 -17.12 21.28
CA ILE A 4 -27.48 -18.37 22.03
C ILE A 4 -27.63 -19.57 21.10
N ALA A 5 -28.24 -19.39 19.95
CA ALA A 5 -28.48 -20.47 18.99
C ALA A 5 -27.21 -21.26 18.56
N PRO A 6 -26.05 -20.61 18.36
CA PRO A 6 -24.81 -21.34 18.04
C PRO A 6 -24.23 -22.17 19.19
N LEU A 7 -24.71 -21.98 20.41
CA LEU A 7 -24.27 -22.73 21.57
C LEU A 7 -25.03 -24.06 21.73
N ALA A 8 -26.17 -24.22 21.06
CA ALA A 8 -26.95 -25.45 21.09
C ALA A 8 -26.24 -26.57 20.32
N LYS A 9 -25.94 -27.67 21.01
CA LYS A 9 -25.29 -28.86 20.46
C LYS A 9 -26.21 -30.08 20.60
N ASN A 10 -26.11 -30.99 19.64
CA ASN A 10 -26.77 -32.28 19.78
C ASN A 10 -25.98 -33.20 20.73
N GLU A 11 -26.53 -34.40 21.02
CA GLU A 11 -25.88 -35.40 21.88
C GLU A 11 -24.49 -35.83 21.40
N LYS A 12 -24.16 -35.65 20.12
CA LYS A 12 -22.85 -35.92 19.53
C LYS A 12 -21.91 -34.72 19.53
N GLY A 13 -22.30 -33.60 20.16
CA GLY A 13 -21.49 -32.40 20.26
C GLY A 13 -21.50 -31.51 19.01
N ALA A 14 -22.25 -31.84 17.94
CA ALA A 14 -22.38 -31.03 16.76
C ALA A 14 -23.31 -29.84 17.01
N VAL A 15 -22.92 -28.66 16.54
CA VAL A 15 -23.70 -27.42 16.64
C VAL A 15 -24.98 -27.55 15.83
N LEU A 16 -26.16 -27.42 16.49
CA LEU A 16 -27.45 -27.56 15.85
C LEU A 16 -27.79 -26.42 14.89
N PHE A 17 -27.32 -25.23 15.21
CA PHE A 17 -27.55 -24.04 14.39
C PHE A 17 -26.21 -23.34 14.12
N PRO A 18 -25.45 -23.76 13.09
CA PRO A 18 -24.22 -23.07 12.73
C PRO A 18 -24.58 -21.69 12.19
N ALA A 19 -24.46 -20.66 13.05
CA ALA A 19 -24.61 -19.29 12.65
C ALA A 19 -23.27 -18.83 12.05
N ARG A 20 -23.24 -18.59 10.74
CA ARG A 20 -22.20 -17.80 10.11
C ARG A 20 -22.61 -16.35 10.18
N MET A 21 -21.89 -15.55 10.96
CA MET A 21 -22.07 -14.12 10.97
C MET A 21 -21.47 -13.55 9.68
N HIS A 22 -22.31 -13.33 8.68
CA HIS A 22 -21.94 -12.52 7.52
C HIS A 22 -22.05 -11.07 7.94
N MET A 23 -20.96 -10.49 8.42
CA MET A 23 -20.91 -9.05 8.63
C MET A 23 -20.80 -8.38 7.26
N LEU A 24 -21.95 -7.98 6.72
CA LEU A 24 -22.03 -7.12 5.54
C LEU A 24 -21.64 -5.70 5.97
N PHE A 25 -20.36 -5.41 6.04
CA PHE A 25 -19.88 -4.04 6.15
C PHE A 25 -20.06 -3.36 4.78
N LYS A 26 -21.25 -2.86 4.53
CA LYS A 26 -21.47 -1.88 3.48
C LYS A 26 -20.74 -0.61 3.90
N GLY A 27 -19.61 -0.32 3.30
CA GLY A 27 -18.99 1.00 3.36
C GLY A 27 -17.62 1.15 4.00
N ILE A 28 -16.93 0.10 4.42
CA ILE A 28 -15.51 0.25 4.75
C ILE A 28 -14.73 0.29 3.43
N LYS A 29 -14.41 1.50 3.00
CA LYS A 29 -13.58 1.72 1.83
C LYS A 29 -12.14 1.79 2.28
N GLY A 30 -11.36 0.78 1.89
CA GLY A 30 -9.93 0.78 2.05
C GLY A 30 -9.42 0.46 3.46
N VAL A 31 -8.20 0.05 3.50
CA VAL A 31 -7.36 -0.06 4.71
C VAL A 31 -6.22 0.92 4.52
N TYR A 32 -5.93 1.68 5.54
CA TYR A 32 -4.87 2.67 5.55
C TYR A 32 -3.82 2.26 6.56
N ALA A 33 -2.56 2.58 6.32
CA ALA A 33 -1.51 2.35 7.29
C ALA A 33 -0.59 3.55 7.44
N CYS A 34 -0.19 3.78 8.67
CA CYS A 34 0.85 4.75 9.01
C CYS A 34 2.16 4.34 8.35
N ALA A 35 2.83 5.31 7.70
CA ALA A 35 4.08 5.06 7.02
C ALA A 35 5.29 4.87 7.95
N ASN A 36 5.14 5.09 9.24
CA ASN A 36 6.20 4.95 10.23
C ASN A 36 6.30 3.52 10.76
N GLU A 37 7.37 2.80 10.43
CA GLU A 37 7.65 1.45 10.93
C GLU A 37 7.88 1.44 12.46
N ASN A 38 8.36 2.55 13.02
CA ASN A 38 8.58 2.72 14.45
C ASN A 38 7.38 3.39 15.16
N CYS A 39 6.19 3.30 14.58
CA CYS A 39 4.98 3.76 15.25
C CYS A 39 4.76 2.96 16.54
N PRO A 40 4.33 3.59 17.66
CA PRO A 40 4.01 2.86 18.89
C PRO A 40 2.98 1.74 18.72
N HIS A 41 2.13 1.85 17.69
CA HIS A 41 1.12 0.87 17.31
C HIS A 41 1.47 0.16 16.00
N SER A 42 2.76 -0.11 15.77
CA SER A 42 3.19 -0.85 14.59
C SER A 42 2.81 -2.33 14.66
N HIS A 43 2.61 -2.91 13.50
CA HIS A 43 2.30 -4.33 13.30
C HIS A 43 3.36 -4.97 12.45
N THR A 44 3.95 -6.05 12.95
CA THR A 44 4.95 -6.83 12.20
C THR A 44 4.38 -8.20 11.86
N ASP A 45 4.47 -8.57 10.61
CA ASP A 45 4.16 -9.91 10.11
C ASP A 45 5.35 -10.43 9.30
N GLY A 46 6.04 -11.42 9.88
CA GLY A 46 7.30 -11.90 9.34
C GLY A 46 8.36 -10.80 9.27
N ALA A 47 8.85 -10.53 8.06
CA ALA A 47 9.88 -9.50 7.79
C ALA A 47 9.30 -8.15 7.35
N LEU A 48 7.98 -7.97 7.42
CA LEU A 48 7.32 -6.73 7.03
C LEU A 48 6.74 -6.02 8.25
N THR A 49 7.09 -4.75 8.42
CA THR A 49 6.54 -3.90 9.45
C THR A 49 5.72 -2.77 8.84
N LEU A 50 4.49 -2.64 9.32
CA LEU A 50 3.60 -1.52 9.06
C LEU A 50 3.45 -0.69 10.34
N GLY A 51 3.21 0.62 10.19
CA GLY A 51 2.71 1.41 11.30
C GLY A 51 1.26 1.03 11.63
N GLU A 52 0.60 1.83 12.44
CA GLU A 52 -0.81 1.59 12.81
C GLU A 52 -1.72 1.48 11.60
N ILE A 53 -2.66 0.54 11.67
CA ILE A 53 -3.62 0.23 10.60
C ILE A 53 -4.97 0.86 10.94
N PHE A 54 -5.53 1.57 9.98
CA PHE A 54 -6.82 2.26 10.09
C PHE A 54 -7.84 1.65 9.12
N TRP A 55 -9.05 1.47 9.62
CA TRP A 55 -10.20 1.06 8.83
C TRP A 55 -11.02 2.29 8.48
N ALA A 56 -11.27 2.50 7.21
CA ALA A 56 -12.01 3.63 6.66
C ALA A 56 -11.21 4.92 6.45
N ASP A 57 -11.79 5.73 5.60
CA ASP A 57 -11.30 6.99 5.04
C ASP A 57 -11.19 8.10 6.09
N GLY A 58 -10.21 8.95 5.96
CA GLY A 58 -10.13 10.21 6.71
C GLY A 58 -8.87 10.46 7.53
N HIS A 59 -8.02 9.46 7.75
CA HIS A 59 -6.74 9.67 8.43
C HIS A 59 -5.65 10.03 7.43
N LEU A 60 -5.25 11.30 7.36
CA LEU A 60 -4.07 11.74 6.59
C LEU A 60 -2.80 11.63 7.41
N THR A 61 -2.93 11.69 8.73
CA THR A 61 -1.83 11.59 9.69
C THR A 61 -2.19 10.64 10.83
N CYS A 62 -1.21 9.90 11.29
CA CYS A 62 -1.35 9.00 12.43
C CYS A 62 -1.51 9.79 13.74
N PRO A 63 -2.55 9.54 14.55
CA PRO A 63 -2.79 10.26 15.78
C PRO A 63 -1.71 9.97 16.86
N HIS A 64 -0.99 8.86 16.76
CA HIS A 64 0.00 8.45 17.76
C HIS A 64 1.42 8.92 17.48
N CYS A 65 1.81 9.04 16.22
CA CYS A 65 3.17 9.44 15.87
C CYS A 65 3.26 10.62 14.90
N ASN A 66 2.12 11.19 14.49
CA ASN A 66 2.03 12.31 13.55
C ASN A 66 2.74 12.05 12.19
N SER A 67 2.87 10.79 11.81
CA SER A 67 3.41 10.42 10.49
C SER A 67 2.28 10.28 9.48
N VAL A 68 2.61 10.43 8.21
CA VAL A 68 1.63 10.31 7.11
C VAL A 68 1.03 8.91 7.03
N VAL A 69 -0.22 8.85 6.59
CA VAL A 69 -0.99 7.61 6.45
C VAL A 69 -1.41 7.46 4.99
N TYR A 70 -1.20 6.32 4.39
CA TYR A 70 -1.58 6.03 3.01
C TYR A 70 -2.48 4.81 2.90
N GLU A 71 -3.32 4.79 1.86
CA GLU A 71 -4.14 3.62 1.56
C GLU A 71 -3.27 2.44 1.15
N LEU A 72 -3.56 1.27 1.73
CA LEU A 72 -2.92 0.02 1.39
C LEU A 72 -3.64 -0.67 0.23
N TYR A 73 -2.85 -1.14 -0.70
CA TYR A 73 -3.25 -2.01 -1.78
C TYR A 73 -2.50 -3.33 -1.67
N ASN A 74 -3.10 -4.39 -2.11
CA ASN A 74 -2.44 -5.69 -2.12
C ASN A 74 -2.56 -6.39 -3.46
N ASP A 75 -1.56 -7.19 -3.77
CA ASP A 75 -1.66 -8.20 -4.80
C ASP A 75 -2.40 -9.41 -4.23
N ARG A 76 -3.62 -9.67 -4.72
CA ARG A 76 -4.48 -10.77 -4.24
C ARG A 76 -3.86 -12.16 -4.35
N ARG A 77 -2.83 -12.32 -5.17
CA ARG A 77 -2.21 -13.62 -5.43
C ARG A 77 -1.16 -13.99 -4.37
N CYS A 78 -0.33 -13.03 -3.98
CA CYS A 78 0.79 -13.28 -3.07
C CYS A 78 0.77 -12.43 -1.80
N GLY A 79 -0.19 -11.51 -1.66
CA GLY A 79 -0.29 -10.64 -0.50
C GLY A 79 0.71 -9.47 -0.48
N ALA A 80 1.52 -9.28 -1.54
CA ALA A 80 2.45 -8.14 -1.57
C ALA A 80 1.71 -6.82 -1.38
N LEU A 81 2.24 -5.95 -0.52
CA LEU A 81 1.60 -4.70 -0.12
C LEU A 81 2.19 -3.49 -0.84
N PHE A 82 1.33 -2.53 -1.11
CA PHE A 82 1.67 -1.28 -1.77
C PHE A 82 0.97 -0.12 -1.10
N TYR A 83 1.65 1.03 -1.00
CA TYR A 83 0.96 2.29 -0.85
C TYR A 83 0.57 2.81 -2.23
N LYS A 84 -0.62 3.37 -2.32
CA LYS A 84 -1.07 4.11 -3.48
C LYS A 84 -1.02 5.59 -3.19
N GLY A 85 -0.47 6.33 -4.14
CA GLY A 85 -0.45 7.79 -4.09
C GLY A 85 -0.42 8.39 -5.48
N TYR A 86 -0.32 9.72 -5.52
CA TYR A 86 -0.29 10.49 -6.75
C TYR A 86 0.83 11.52 -6.69
N VAL A 87 1.53 11.71 -7.80
CA VAL A 87 2.62 12.68 -7.94
C VAL A 87 2.41 13.54 -9.16
N LEU A 88 3.01 14.72 -9.20
CA LEU A 88 2.98 15.57 -10.38
C LEU A 88 3.60 14.87 -11.59
N GLY A 89 3.07 15.11 -12.78
CA GLY A 89 3.41 14.40 -13.99
C GLY A 89 4.90 14.43 -14.37
N ASN A 90 5.63 15.47 -13.99
CA ASN A 90 7.06 15.65 -14.22
C ASN A 90 7.95 15.28 -13.00
N ALA A 91 7.38 14.74 -11.94
CA ALA A 91 8.10 14.47 -10.69
C ALA A 91 9.36 13.60 -10.84
N LEU A 92 9.37 12.72 -11.84
CA LEU A 92 10.53 11.86 -12.12
C LEU A 92 11.60 12.52 -13.00
N GLU A 93 11.27 13.62 -13.67
CA GLU A 93 12.18 14.36 -14.53
C GLU A 93 12.98 15.40 -13.74
N THR A 94 12.39 15.88 -12.66
CA THR A 94 13.02 16.84 -11.76
C THR A 94 13.83 16.10 -10.69
N HIS A 95 15.00 16.66 -10.33
CA HIS A 95 15.82 16.14 -9.22
C HIS A 95 15.29 16.53 -7.84
N GLN A 96 14.12 17.14 -7.78
CA GLN A 96 13.55 17.64 -6.55
C GLN A 96 12.62 16.63 -5.91
N ARG A 97 12.53 16.70 -4.58
CA ARG A 97 11.51 16.02 -3.81
C ARG A 97 10.14 16.51 -4.26
N THR A 98 9.19 15.60 -4.40
CA THR A 98 7.80 15.93 -4.71
C THR A 98 6.89 15.45 -3.59
N TYR A 99 5.72 16.05 -3.47
CA TYR A 99 4.73 15.62 -2.49
C TYR A 99 3.99 14.38 -3.02
N LEU A 100 3.76 13.40 -2.16
CA LEU A 100 2.94 12.22 -2.45
C LEU A 100 1.51 12.49 -1.99
N TRP A 101 0.64 12.76 -2.96
CA TRP A 101 -0.76 13.09 -2.73
C TRP A 101 -1.62 11.84 -2.50
N HIS A 102 -2.64 11.97 -1.66
CA HIS A 102 -3.61 10.91 -1.37
C HIS A 102 -4.68 10.76 -2.45
N TYR A 103 -4.93 11.83 -3.20
CA TYR A 103 -6.02 11.90 -4.17
C TYR A 103 -5.50 12.29 -5.55
N SER A 104 -6.14 11.73 -6.59
CA SER A 104 -5.94 12.19 -7.96
C SER A 104 -6.52 13.59 -8.15
N GLY A 105 -5.91 14.37 -9.02
CA GLY A 105 -6.39 15.71 -9.33
C GLY A 105 -5.54 16.40 -10.36
N GLN A 106 -5.78 17.69 -10.51
CA GLN A 106 -5.00 18.57 -11.34
C GLN A 106 -4.51 19.73 -10.48
N VAL A 107 -3.21 19.98 -10.51
CA VAL A 107 -2.57 21.08 -9.79
C VAL A 107 -1.84 21.94 -10.81
N LEU A 108 -2.21 23.23 -10.90
CA LEU A 108 -1.57 24.20 -11.80
C LEU A 108 -1.40 23.62 -13.23
N ASP A 109 -2.49 23.17 -13.83
CA ASP A 109 -2.54 22.55 -15.18
C ASP A 109 -1.73 21.27 -15.36
N SER A 110 -1.10 20.77 -14.32
CA SER A 110 -0.36 19.51 -14.33
C SER A 110 -1.22 18.36 -13.86
N GLN A 111 -1.39 17.36 -14.71
CA GLN A 111 -2.09 16.13 -14.36
C GLN A 111 -1.25 15.28 -13.41
N MET A 112 -1.88 14.79 -12.35
CA MET A 112 -1.24 13.86 -11.44
C MET A 112 -1.18 12.46 -12.02
N LYS A 113 -0.06 11.77 -11.78
CA LYS A 113 0.15 10.38 -12.13
C LYS A 113 0.01 9.50 -10.89
N GLU A 114 -0.72 8.41 -11.03
CA GLU A 114 -0.79 7.36 -10.01
C GLU A 114 0.56 6.66 -9.87
N VAL A 115 0.97 6.44 -8.63
CA VAL A 115 2.18 5.70 -8.27
C VAL A 115 1.84 4.61 -7.26
N HIS A 116 2.38 3.41 -7.49
CA HIS A 116 2.35 2.32 -6.53
C HIS A 116 3.74 2.17 -5.91
N LEU A 117 3.79 2.25 -4.60
CA LEU A 117 5.02 2.14 -3.80
C LEU A 117 5.00 0.79 -3.09
N TYR A 118 5.85 -0.11 -3.52
CA TYR A 118 5.97 -1.44 -2.92
C TYR A 118 6.60 -1.34 -1.52
N LEU A 119 5.96 -1.99 -0.56
CA LEU A 119 6.45 -2.18 0.79
C LEU A 119 7.21 -3.49 0.85
N PRO A 120 8.54 -3.46 0.86
CA PRO A 120 9.33 -4.68 0.84
C PRO A 120 9.43 -5.28 2.25
N PRO A 121 9.60 -6.61 2.37
CA PRO A 121 10.17 -7.20 3.57
C PRO A 121 11.62 -6.74 3.76
N GLU A 122 12.15 -6.86 4.98
CA GLU A 122 13.51 -6.37 5.33
C GLU A 122 14.62 -6.99 4.46
N ASP A 123 14.45 -8.25 4.06
CA ASP A 123 15.43 -9.00 3.25
C ASP A 123 15.27 -8.80 1.74
N TYR A 124 14.37 -7.90 1.31
CA TYR A 124 14.08 -7.69 -0.11
C TYR A 124 15.30 -7.17 -0.88
N LYS A 125 15.61 -7.87 -1.96
CA LYS A 125 16.66 -7.47 -2.92
C LYS A 125 16.02 -7.22 -4.29
N ILE A 126 16.43 -6.11 -4.90
CA ILE A 126 16.04 -5.83 -6.28
C ILE A 126 16.57 -6.96 -7.17
N PRO A 127 15.72 -7.56 -7.99
CA PRO A 127 16.14 -8.65 -8.87
C PRO A 127 17.13 -8.21 -9.95
N ASP A 128 18.13 -9.03 -10.23
CA ASP A 128 19.09 -8.79 -11.31
C ASP A 128 18.41 -8.71 -12.69
N LYS A 129 17.46 -9.64 -12.93
CA LYS A 129 16.65 -9.66 -14.16
C LYS A 129 15.27 -9.09 -13.87
N GLN A 130 15.06 -7.84 -14.21
CA GLN A 130 13.82 -7.13 -13.91
C GLN A 130 12.74 -7.24 -15.02
N GLY A 131 13.11 -7.74 -16.20
CA GLY A 131 12.19 -7.82 -17.33
C GLY A 131 11.67 -6.44 -17.75
N LYS A 132 10.32 -6.28 -17.72
CA LYS A 132 9.67 -4.99 -17.99
C LYS A 132 9.65 -4.06 -16.77
N ASN A 133 9.92 -4.57 -15.57
CA ASN A 133 10.03 -3.75 -14.39
C ASN A 133 11.39 -3.07 -14.35
N VAL A 134 11.40 -1.77 -14.15
CA VAL A 134 12.58 -1.03 -13.73
C VAL A 134 12.36 -0.58 -12.31
N ILE A 135 12.59 -1.51 -11.37
CA ILE A 135 12.39 -1.28 -9.93
C ILE A 135 13.53 -0.43 -9.41
N ARG A 136 13.18 0.64 -8.73
CA ARG A 136 14.13 1.56 -8.10
C ARG A 136 13.70 1.89 -6.68
N PRO A 137 14.63 2.16 -5.77
CA PRO A 137 14.30 2.68 -4.46
C PRO A 137 13.74 4.09 -4.57
N CYS A 138 12.92 4.46 -3.62
CA CYS A 138 12.49 5.82 -3.36
C CYS A 138 12.37 6.03 -1.86
N TYR A 139 12.42 7.28 -1.44
CA TYR A 139 12.59 7.65 -0.05
C TYR A 139 11.46 8.60 0.37
N LEU A 140 10.57 8.09 1.20
CA LEU A 140 9.39 8.81 1.69
C LEU A 140 9.72 9.44 3.04
N ASP A 141 9.62 10.76 3.13
CA ASP A 141 9.63 11.46 4.41
C ASP A 141 8.28 11.23 5.11
N ILE A 142 8.28 10.42 6.15
CA ILE A 142 7.07 9.99 6.86
C ILE A 142 6.44 11.10 7.70
N LYS A 143 7.08 12.24 7.87
CA LYS A 143 6.55 13.37 8.65
C LYS A 143 5.77 14.36 7.79
N ASN A 144 6.22 14.58 6.58
CA ASN A 144 5.64 15.60 5.72
C ASN A 144 5.10 15.09 4.37
N GLY A 145 5.29 13.80 4.03
CA GLY A 145 4.78 13.19 2.82
C GLY A 145 5.55 13.54 1.55
N PHE A 146 6.74 14.16 1.65
CA PHE A 146 7.60 14.36 0.49
C PHE A 146 8.33 13.06 0.13
N ILE A 147 8.41 12.79 -1.17
CA ILE A 147 9.07 11.60 -1.69
C ILE A 147 10.19 11.98 -2.66
N ASN A 148 11.31 11.27 -2.54
CA ASN A 148 12.47 11.40 -3.41
C ASN A 148 12.63 10.13 -4.24
N PHE A 149 12.63 10.25 -5.57
CA PHE A 149 12.74 9.13 -6.50
C PHE A 149 14.14 8.90 -7.06
N ARG A 150 15.12 9.75 -6.77
CA ARG A 150 16.39 9.76 -7.50
C ARG A 150 17.63 9.78 -6.64
N ASP A 151 17.53 10.26 -5.43
CA ASP A 151 18.71 10.56 -4.61
C ASP A 151 18.76 9.62 -3.40
N ASP A 152 19.79 8.78 -3.36
CA ASP A 152 20.05 7.85 -2.26
C ASP A 152 20.58 8.56 -1.00
N SER A 153 20.80 9.87 -1.06
CA SER A 153 21.26 10.65 0.09
C SER A 153 20.30 10.62 1.29
N ASP A 154 19.06 10.21 1.06
CA ASP A 154 18.04 10.03 2.11
C ASP A 154 18.04 8.62 2.72
N ASP A 155 18.79 7.67 2.18
CA ASP A 155 18.82 6.29 2.72
C ASP A 155 19.39 6.28 4.16
N GLY A 156 18.67 5.60 5.05
CA GLY A 156 19.04 5.48 6.46
C GLY A 156 18.85 6.74 7.33
N LYS A 157 18.33 7.84 6.77
CA LYS A 157 18.02 9.02 7.58
C LYS A 157 16.80 8.80 8.47
N PRO A 158 16.76 9.43 9.65
CA PRO A 158 15.59 9.39 10.52
C PRO A 158 14.37 9.97 9.81
N ASN A 159 13.21 9.40 10.06
CA ASN A 159 11.93 9.75 9.44
C ASN A 159 11.85 9.51 7.91
N ILE A 160 12.79 8.79 7.33
CA ILE A 160 12.73 8.38 5.93
C ILE A 160 12.44 6.88 5.84
N ARG A 161 11.37 6.54 5.12
CA ARG A 161 11.04 5.15 4.80
C ARG A 161 11.48 4.84 3.39
N LYS A 162 12.28 3.78 3.23
CA LYS A 162 12.69 3.25 1.93
C LYS A 162 11.58 2.38 1.36
N LEU A 163 11.13 2.73 0.16
CA LEU A 163 10.11 2.02 -0.59
C LEU A 163 10.64 1.77 -2.00
N TYR A 164 9.90 1.02 -2.80
CA TYR A 164 10.29 0.77 -4.19
C TYR A 164 9.16 1.13 -5.14
N TYR A 165 9.52 1.71 -6.28
CA TYR A 165 8.59 2.03 -7.35
C TYR A 165 9.04 1.41 -8.67
N CYS A 166 8.15 1.31 -9.62
CA CYS A 166 8.46 0.87 -10.97
C CYS A 166 8.55 2.09 -11.89
N ASN A 167 9.72 2.28 -12.49
CA ASN A 167 9.94 3.29 -13.52
C ASN A 167 9.90 2.61 -14.88
N PHE A 168 8.72 2.47 -15.46
CA PHE A 168 8.56 1.85 -16.76
C PHE A 168 8.30 2.91 -17.83
N ALA A 169 9.35 3.29 -18.54
CA ALA A 169 9.26 4.19 -19.68
C ALA A 169 9.07 3.39 -20.98
N GLN A 170 7.96 3.62 -21.66
CA GLN A 170 7.76 3.14 -23.03
C GLN A 170 8.05 4.28 -24.02
N LYS A 171 8.77 3.95 -25.11
CA LYS A 171 9.01 4.90 -26.20
C LYS A 171 7.65 5.44 -26.70
N ASN A 172 7.48 6.75 -26.71
CA ASN A 172 6.24 7.44 -27.12
C ASN A 172 4.98 7.21 -26.26
N ARG A 173 5.10 6.79 -25.00
CA ARG A 173 3.98 6.69 -24.08
C ARG A 173 4.27 7.40 -22.77
N PRO A 174 3.25 7.89 -22.05
CA PRO A 174 3.45 8.47 -20.74
C PRO A 174 4.08 7.45 -19.80
N GLN A 175 4.99 7.92 -18.97
CA GLN A 175 5.65 7.09 -17.96
C GLN A 175 4.64 6.46 -17.01
N ILE A 176 4.73 5.15 -16.84
CA ILE A 176 3.87 4.37 -15.96
C ILE A 176 4.62 4.12 -14.66
N LEU A 177 4.02 4.49 -13.53
CA LEU A 177 4.57 4.32 -12.17
C LEU A 177 3.89 3.18 -11.41
N THR A 178 3.15 2.33 -12.12
CA THR A 178 2.54 1.11 -11.58
C THR A 178 3.33 -0.11 -12.02
N PHE A 179 3.27 -1.17 -11.24
CA PHE A 179 4.03 -2.38 -11.54
C PHE A 179 3.35 -3.24 -12.61
N PRO A 180 3.95 -3.47 -13.77
CA PRO A 180 3.44 -4.43 -14.76
C PRO A 180 3.64 -5.89 -14.33
N THR A 181 4.58 -6.14 -13.43
CA THR A 181 4.88 -7.45 -12.85
C THR A 181 5.08 -7.30 -11.35
N CYS A 182 4.52 -8.19 -10.57
CA CYS A 182 4.64 -8.14 -9.11
C CYS A 182 6.11 -8.19 -8.68
N PRO A 183 6.58 -7.24 -7.85
CA PRO A 183 7.97 -7.22 -7.39
C PRO A 183 8.31 -8.39 -6.46
N HIS A 184 7.29 -8.99 -5.83
CA HIS A 184 7.44 -10.12 -4.92
C HIS A 184 7.43 -11.46 -5.65
N CYS A 185 6.30 -11.85 -6.26
CA CYS A 185 6.11 -13.20 -6.83
C CYS A 185 6.32 -13.28 -8.36
N ARG A 186 6.66 -12.19 -9.02
CA ARG A 186 7.07 -12.10 -10.43
C ARG A 186 5.98 -12.40 -11.47
N HIS A 187 4.75 -12.67 -11.09
CA HIS A 187 3.70 -12.82 -12.10
C HIS A 187 3.28 -11.47 -12.68
N GLN A 188 2.72 -11.51 -13.88
CA GLN A 188 2.20 -10.33 -14.56
C GLN A 188 0.97 -9.79 -13.83
N LEU A 189 0.96 -8.48 -13.55
CA LEU A 189 -0.14 -7.79 -12.92
C LEU A 189 -1.06 -7.19 -13.98
N SER A 190 -2.35 -7.40 -13.83
CA SER A 190 -3.39 -6.60 -14.48
C SER A 190 -3.90 -5.53 -13.52
N SER A 191 -4.53 -4.50 -14.04
CA SER A 191 -5.10 -3.41 -13.23
C SER A 191 -6.12 -3.87 -12.18
N SER A 192 -6.69 -5.06 -12.34
CA SER A 192 -7.65 -5.66 -11.40
C SER A 192 -7.01 -6.50 -10.29
N GLN A 193 -5.71 -6.76 -10.34
CA GLN A 193 -5.03 -7.63 -9.37
C GLN A 193 -4.43 -6.88 -8.19
N ILE A 194 -4.03 -5.62 -8.39
CA ILE A 194 -3.70 -4.72 -7.28
C ILE A 194 -4.98 -4.00 -6.89
N THR A 195 -5.52 -4.38 -5.75
CA THR A 195 -6.80 -3.86 -5.28
C THR A 195 -6.67 -3.31 -3.88
N SER A 196 -7.48 -2.28 -3.59
CA SER A 196 -7.67 -1.85 -2.22
C SER A 196 -8.25 -3.01 -1.39
N PHE A 197 -7.96 -3.03 -0.11
CA PHE A 197 -8.62 -3.91 0.83
C PHE A 197 -10.09 -3.47 0.93
N SER A 198 -10.93 -3.99 0.06
CA SER A 198 -12.37 -3.82 0.19
C SER A 198 -12.96 -5.13 0.69
N THR A 199 -13.69 -5.07 1.77
CA THR A 199 -14.59 -6.15 2.17
C THR A 199 -15.79 -6.16 1.21
N ARG A 200 -15.59 -6.62 -0.01
CA ARG A 200 -16.71 -7.08 -0.80
C ARG A 200 -17.05 -8.47 -0.29
N GLY A 201 -18.10 -8.55 0.53
CA GLY A 201 -18.77 -9.81 0.74
C GLY A 201 -19.19 -10.35 -0.62
N ASN A 202 -18.78 -11.58 -0.95
CA ASN A 202 -19.41 -12.38 -1.97
C ASN A 202 -20.79 -12.76 -1.48
#